data_ac534b60e72af3fe1d96a638929f5c35
#
_entry.id   ac534b60e72af3fe1d96a638929f5c35
#
_cell.length_a   1.000
_cell.length_b   1.000
_cell.length_c   1.000
_cell.angle_alpha   90.00
_cell.angle_beta   90.00
_cell.angle_gamma   90.00
#
_symmetry.space_group_name_H-M   'P 1'
#
loop_
_entity.id
_entity.type
_entity.pdbx_description
1 polymer ?
#
loop_
_entity_poly.entity_id
_entity_poly.type
_entity_poly.pdbx_seq_one_letter_code
_entity_poly.pdbx_strand_id
1 'polypeptide(L)'
;ILGDRIRMQSLFTDPRVFIRSMATRGKMGGLSAAVDEALMVLDAAGYGTLIVETVGVGQDEVDIVKTAHMTLVVLVPGMGDDIQTMKAGVMEIGDIFVINKADRDGVATTERELEALLSLSSREDGWEPPIVKTVATRGEGIVELLEGIEKYRALLGEPQGRKLREVPWFRQRLVEKLRDHLTRELLERIPEEELDRYAEKMMTRELDPYTIMDLLLKNLDR
;
A
#
# COMPACT_ATOMS: atom_id res chain seq x y z
N ILE A 1 16.74 -7.00 -1.14
CA ILE A 1 15.65 -8.02 -1.28
C ILE A 1 15.96 -9.29 -0.46
N LEU A 2 17.20 -9.72 -0.34
CA LEU A 2 17.57 -10.87 0.51
C LEU A 2 18.04 -10.46 1.91
N GLY A 3 18.41 -9.19 2.12
CA GLY A 3 18.99 -8.69 3.36
C GLY A 3 18.05 -8.71 4.57
N ASP A 4 16.76 -8.46 4.37
CA ASP A 4 15.79 -8.37 5.46
C ASP A 4 15.46 -9.76 6.01
N ARG A 5 15.34 -10.74 5.14
CA ARG A 5 15.18 -12.14 5.56
C ARG A 5 16.36 -12.64 6.40
N ILE A 6 17.58 -12.22 6.06
CA ILE A 6 18.79 -12.59 6.84
C ILE A 6 18.74 -11.97 8.24
N ARG A 7 18.24 -10.73 8.38
CA ARG A 7 18.10 -10.06 9.68
C ARG A 7 17.06 -10.70 10.60
N MET A 8 16.10 -11.42 10.03
CA MET A 8 15.00 -12.08 10.75
C MET A 8 15.25 -13.58 10.99
N GLN A 9 16.48 -14.08 10.83
CA GLN A 9 16.81 -15.51 10.97
C GLN A 9 16.39 -16.11 12.32
N SER A 10 16.43 -15.33 13.40
CA SER A 10 16.00 -15.77 14.73
C SER A 10 14.52 -16.16 14.80
N LEU A 11 13.71 -15.68 13.87
CA LEU A 11 12.28 -15.96 13.81
C LEU A 11 11.93 -17.18 12.92
N PHE A 12 12.88 -17.71 12.15
CA PHE A 12 12.61 -18.84 11.23
C PHE A 12 12.26 -20.15 11.92
N THR A 13 12.65 -20.29 13.18
CA THR A 13 12.36 -21.49 14.00
C THR A 13 11.02 -21.38 14.76
N ASP A 14 10.39 -20.22 14.77
CA ASP A 14 9.07 -20.06 15.38
C ASP A 14 7.98 -20.51 14.38
N PRO A 15 7.25 -21.60 14.67
CA PRO A 15 6.23 -22.12 13.77
C PRO A 15 5.03 -21.18 13.56
N ARG A 16 4.93 -20.11 14.36
CA ARG A 16 3.88 -19.09 14.25
C ARG A 16 4.28 -17.93 13.32
N VAL A 17 5.54 -17.89 12.85
CA VAL A 17 6.07 -16.81 12.03
C VAL A 17 6.38 -17.32 10.63
N PHE A 18 5.78 -16.70 9.65
CA PHE A 18 6.07 -16.92 8.24
C PHE A 18 6.63 -15.64 7.61
N ILE A 19 7.76 -15.73 6.92
CA ILE A 19 8.42 -14.57 6.30
C ILE A 19 8.67 -14.87 4.83
N ARG A 20 8.22 -13.98 3.94
CA ARG A 20 8.44 -14.09 2.52
C ARG A 20 8.78 -12.76 1.89
N SER A 21 9.89 -12.72 1.16
CA SER A 21 10.22 -11.61 0.27
C SER A 21 9.55 -11.81 -1.08
N MET A 22 8.92 -10.76 -1.58
CA MET A 22 8.21 -10.75 -2.86
C MET A 22 8.78 -9.66 -3.77
N ALA A 23 8.90 -9.96 -5.07
CA ALA A 23 9.38 -9.00 -6.06
C ALA A 23 8.20 -8.46 -6.89
N THR A 24 8.20 -7.16 -7.13
CA THR A 24 7.15 -6.45 -7.91
C THR A 24 7.19 -6.74 -9.42
N ARG A 25 8.20 -7.45 -9.92
CA ARG A 25 8.39 -7.89 -11.33
C ARG A 25 7.89 -6.90 -12.38
N GLY A 26 8.33 -5.63 -12.30
CA GLY A 26 8.17 -4.68 -13.40
C GLY A 26 6.76 -4.10 -13.62
N LYS A 27 5.78 -4.35 -12.76
CA LYS A 27 4.55 -3.55 -12.77
C LYS A 27 4.85 -2.21 -12.11
N MET A 28 4.83 -1.14 -12.90
CA MET A 28 4.84 0.22 -12.38
C MET A 28 3.56 0.44 -11.55
N GLY A 29 3.74 0.81 -10.30
CA GLY A 29 2.65 1.16 -9.39
C GLY A 29 2.05 -0.04 -8.68
N GLY A 30 2.66 -0.46 -7.57
CA GLY A 30 1.97 -1.20 -6.57
C GLY A 30 2.51 -2.56 -6.20
N LEU A 31 1.99 -3.02 -5.11
CA LEU A 31 2.10 -4.38 -4.63
C LEU A 31 1.66 -5.33 -5.74
N SER A 32 2.48 -6.33 -6.05
CA SER A 32 2.14 -7.29 -7.10
C SER A 32 0.82 -7.99 -6.74
N ALA A 33 0.02 -8.34 -7.74
CA ALA A 33 -1.19 -9.15 -7.54
C ALA A 33 -0.92 -10.41 -6.70
N ALA A 34 0.32 -10.91 -6.75
CA ALA A 34 0.78 -12.03 -5.94
C ALA A 34 0.86 -11.71 -4.43
N VAL A 35 1.03 -10.45 -4.02
CA VAL A 35 0.98 -10.07 -2.60
C VAL A 35 -0.44 -10.20 -2.07
N ASP A 36 -1.42 -9.72 -2.81
CA ASP A 36 -2.83 -9.82 -2.44
C ASP A 36 -3.27 -11.28 -2.30
N GLU A 37 -2.88 -12.13 -3.24
CA GLU A 37 -3.18 -13.55 -3.19
C GLU A 37 -2.48 -14.23 -2.00
N ALA A 38 -1.23 -13.86 -1.71
CA ALA A 38 -0.50 -14.36 -0.55
C ALA A 38 -1.18 -13.96 0.76
N LEU A 39 -1.66 -12.72 0.88
CA LEU A 39 -2.39 -12.25 2.06
C LEU A 39 -3.67 -13.04 2.28
N MET A 40 -4.44 -13.31 1.22
CA MET A 40 -5.65 -14.13 1.30
C MET A 40 -5.35 -15.57 1.78
N VAL A 41 -4.27 -16.16 1.27
CA VAL A 41 -3.85 -17.52 1.68
C VAL A 41 -3.40 -17.54 3.15
N LEU A 42 -2.65 -16.53 3.58
CA LEU A 42 -2.17 -16.44 4.96
C LEU A 42 -3.32 -16.18 5.95
N ASP A 43 -4.28 -15.34 5.58
CA ASP A 43 -5.48 -15.08 6.36
C ASP A 43 -6.31 -16.38 6.50
N ALA A 44 -6.55 -17.09 5.40
CA ALA A 44 -7.24 -18.38 5.39
C ALA A 44 -6.48 -19.47 6.18
N ALA A 45 -5.15 -19.36 6.27
CA ALA A 45 -4.31 -20.25 7.08
C ALA A 45 -4.33 -19.91 8.59
N GLY A 46 -5.04 -18.83 8.99
CA GLY A 46 -5.24 -18.46 10.39
C GLY A 46 -4.16 -17.57 10.99
N TYR A 47 -3.34 -16.89 10.17
CA TYR A 47 -2.42 -15.88 10.67
C TYR A 47 -3.21 -14.65 11.14
N GLY A 48 -3.17 -14.36 12.44
CA GLY A 48 -3.94 -13.27 13.04
C GLY A 48 -3.40 -11.86 12.75
N THR A 49 -2.13 -11.74 12.32
CA THR A 49 -1.50 -10.47 11.97
C THR A 49 -0.62 -10.66 10.75
N LEU A 50 -0.83 -9.85 9.73
CA LEU A 50 -0.06 -9.85 8.49
C LEU A 50 0.63 -8.48 8.35
N ILE A 51 1.95 -8.47 8.32
CA ILE A 51 2.76 -7.25 8.15
C ILE A 51 3.27 -7.22 6.72
N VAL A 52 2.92 -6.18 5.97
CA VAL A 52 3.42 -5.94 4.62
C VAL A 52 4.39 -4.77 4.66
N GLU A 53 5.64 -5.03 4.36
CA GLU A 53 6.68 -4.00 4.29
C GLU A 53 6.88 -3.56 2.85
N THR A 54 6.90 -2.24 2.62
CA THR A 54 7.27 -1.61 1.36
C THR A 54 8.66 -1.00 1.44
N VAL A 55 9.37 -0.94 0.32
CA VAL A 55 10.79 -0.54 0.30
C VAL A 55 11.00 0.98 0.33
N GLY A 56 9.91 1.78 0.39
CA GLY A 56 10.00 3.23 0.58
C GLY A 56 10.58 4.00 -0.61
N VAL A 57 10.39 3.53 -1.84
CA VAL A 57 10.88 4.18 -3.06
C VAL A 57 9.74 4.43 -4.04
N GLY A 58 8.99 5.51 -3.86
CA GLY A 58 8.06 6.01 -4.86
C GLY A 58 6.57 5.76 -4.58
N GLN A 59 5.77 5.70 -5.63
CA GLN A 59 4.30 5.65 -5.57
C GLN A 59 3.72 4.35 -4.98
N ASP A 60 4.54 3.34 -4.75
CA ASP A 60 4.14 2.05 -4.15
C ASP A 60 3.62 2.22 -2.71
N GLU A 61 3.98 3.32 -2.05
CA GLU A 61 3.54 3.66 -0.69
C GLU A 61 2.03 3.91 -0.63
N VAL A 62 1.44 4.49 -1.66
CA VAL A 62 0.00 4.78 -1.71
C VAL A 62 -0.83 3.50 -1.93
N ASP A 63 -0.27 2.50 -2.59
CA ASP A 63 -0.99 1.26 -2.87
C ASP A 63 -1.11 0.34 -1.65
N ILE A 64 -0.22 0.49 -0.64
CA ILE A 64 -0.31 -0.28 0.60
C ILE A 64 -1.62 -0.04 1.35
N VAL A 65 -2.14 1.19 1.30
CA VAL A 65 -3.41 1.57 1.94
C VAL A 65 -4.59 0.79 1.40
N LYS A 66 -4.52 0.42 0.13
CA LYS A 66 -5.54 -0.39 -0.53
C LYS A 66 -5.51 -1.85 -0.09
N THR A 67 -4.39 -2.27 0.50
CA THR A 67 -4.14 -3.67 0.86
C THR A 67 -4.19 -3.89 2.38
N ALA A 68 -3.80 -2.90 3.17
CA ALA A 68 -3.70 -3.00 4.63
C ALA A 68 -4.92 -2.40 5.36
N HIS A 69 -5.31 -2.98 6.49
CA HIS A 69 -6.32 -2.41 7.38
C HIS A 69 -5.78 -1.22 8.17
N MET A 70 -4.46 -1.18 8.37
CA MET A 70 -3.75 -0.14 9.12
C MET A 70 -2.43 0.16 8.43
N THR A 71 -2.08 1.43 8.33
CA THR A 71 -0.83 1.90 7.73
C THR A 71 0.05 2.55 8.79
N LEU A 72 1.25 2.00 8.97
CA LEU A 72 2.29 2.60 9.80
C LEU A 72 3.27 3.33 8.90
N VAL A 73 3.39 4.64 9.08
CA VAL A 73 4.39 5.46 8.36
C VAL A 73 5.63 5.58 9.23
N VAL A 74 6.74 4.96 8.80
CA VAL A 74 7.99 4.95 9.56
C VAL A 74 8.97 5.97 9.00
N LEU A 75 9.33 6.94 9.81
CA LEU A 75 10.23 8.05 9.52
C LEU A 75 11.55 7.88 10.29
N VAL A 76 12.59 8.56 9.81
CA VAL A 76 13.89 8.62 10.48
C VAL A 76 14.29 10.09 10.62
N PRO A 77 14.84 10.53 11.77
CA PRO A 77 15.31 11.89 11.95
C PRO A 77 16.34 12.31 10.89
N GLY A 78 16.28 13.56 10.42
CA GLY A 78 17.20 14.10 9.42
C GLY A 78 16.73 13.97 7.97
N MET A 79 15.52 13.47 7.74
CA MET A 79 14.88 13.40 6.42
C MET A 79 14.03 14.65 6.12
N GLY A 80 14.46 15.84 6.53
CA GLY A 80 13.66 17.07 6.41
C GLY A 80 13.19 17.39 4.99
N ASP A 81 14.04 17.19 3.99
CA ASP A 81 13.66 17.36 2.58
C ASP A 81 12.69 16.26 2.11
N ASP A 82 12.76 15.07 2.72
CA ASP A 82 11.87 13.95 2.41
C ASP A 82 10.48 14.14 3.03
N ILE A 83 10.37 14.76 4.21
CA ILE A 83 9.07 15.09 4.82
C ILE A 83 8.32 16.12 3.97
N GLN A 84 9.02 17.12 3.42
CA GLN A 84 8.42 18.07 2.47
C GLN A 84 8.10 17.42 1.12
N THR A 85 8.84 16.39 0.74
CA THR A 85 8.62 15.59 -0.48
C THR A 85 7.61 14.46 -0.26
N MET A 86 7.42 14.02 0.97
CA MET A 86 6.32 13.14 1.40
C MET A 86 4.96 13.86 1.32
N LYS A 87 4.73 14.47 0.16
CA LYS A 87 3.54 15.23 -0.21
C LYS A 87 2.27 14.63 0.36
N ALA A 88 1.29 15.50 0.56
CA ALA A 88 -0.08 15.30 0.99
C ALA A 88 -0.64 13.85 1.01
N GLY A 89 -0.27 13.02 0.04
CA GLY A 89 -0.76 11.64 -0.06
C GLY A 89 -0.35 10.69 1.08
N VAL A 90 0.91 10.74 1.56
CA VAL A 90 1.38 9.83 2.64
C VAL A 90 0.81 10.24 3.98
N MET A 91 0.58 11.55 4.17
CA MET A 91 -0.02 12.09 5.40
C MET A 91 -1.50 11.71 5.54
N GLU A 92 -2.21 11.60 4.42
CA GLU A 92 -3.62 11.19 4.40
C GLU A 92 -3.82 9.70 4.66
N ILE A 93 -2.80 8.89 4.40
CA ILE A 93 -2.88 7.43 4.47
C ILE A 93 -2.36 6.83 5.78
N GLY A 94 -1.54 7.56 6.55
CA GLY A 94 -0.95 7.08 7.79
C GLY A 94 -1.97 6.99 8.92
N ASP A 95 -2.06 5.85 9.57
CA ASP A 95 -2.87 5.65 10.75
C ASP A 95 -2.06 5.81 12.04
N ILE A 96 -0.77 5.53 11.97
CA ILE A 96 0.20 5.74 13.05
C ILE A 96 1.50 6.22 12.41
N PHE A 97 2.11 7.24 12.96
CA PHE A 97 3.41 7.73 12.53
C PHE A 97 4.48 7.31 13.53
N VAL A 98 5.56 6.74 13.03
CA VAL A 98 6.66 6.23 13.86
C VAL A 98 7.93 6.98 13.50
N ILE A 99 8.51 7.69 14.45
CA ILE A 99 9.86 8.27 14.31
C ILE A 99 10.85 7.25 14.87
N ASN A 100 11.40 6.41 14.00
CA ASN A 100 12.39 5.41 14.40
C ASN A 100 13.80 6.01 14.45
N LYS A 101 14.72 5.34 15.14
CA LYS A 101 16.06 5.84 15.46
C LYS A 101 15.99 7.15 16.26
N ALA A 102 15.08 7.19 17.22
CA ALA A 102 14.84 8.36 18.06
C ALA A 102 16.00 8.69 19.03
N ASP A 103 17.05 7.91 18.99
CA ASP A 103 18.35 8.20 19.64
C ASP A 103 19.25 9.13 18.81
N ARG A 104 18.85 9.55 17.62
CA ARG A 104 19.59 10.47 16.76
C ARG A 104 19.13 11.93 16.98
N ASP A 105 20.03 12.84 16.62
CA ASP A 105 19.70 14.26 16.57
C ASP A 105 18.61 14.54 15.52
N GLY A 106 17.81 15.60 15.77
CA GLY A 106 16.77 16.04 14.83
C GLY A 106 15.36 15.49 15.12
N VAL A 107 15.18 14.57 16.06
CA VAL A 107 13.86 13.99 16.42
C VAL A 107 12.81 15.05 16.71
N ALA A 108 13.16 16.04 17.56
CA ALA A 108 12.23 17.11 17.94
C ALA A 108 11.84 18.05 16.77
N THR A 109 12.67 18.14 15.75
CA THR A 109 12.36 18.88 14.52
C THR A 109 11.40 18.08 13.67
N THR A 110 11.71 16.81 13.40
CA THR A 110 10.85 15.87 12.68
C THR A 110 9.46 15.77 13.30
N GLU A 111 9.39 15.66 14.64
CA GLU A 111 8.12 15.59 15.38
C GLU A 111 7.27 16.85 15.16
N ARG A 112 7.85 18.05 15.34
CA ARG A 112 7.14 19.32 15.13
C ARG A 112 6.66 19.52 13.69
N GLU A 113 7.46 19.14 12.72
CA GLU A 113 7.07 19.20 11.30
C GLU A 113 5.90 18.28 11.02
N LEU A 114 5.94 17.08 11.58
CA LEU A 114 4.89 16.08 11.44
C LEU A 114 3.58 16.53 12.14
N GLU A 115 3.66 17.04 13.36
CA GLU A 115 2.52 17.62 14.08
C GLU A 115 1.87 18.77 13.29
N ALA A 116 2.69 19.67 12.74
CA ALA A 116 2.21 20.77 11.91
C ALA A 116 1.45 20.27 10.68
N LEU A 117 1.96 19.25 10.00
CA LEU A 117 1.31 18.65 8.83
C LEU A 117 0.01 17.95 9.22
N LEU A 118 0.01 17.14 10.28
CA LEU A 118 -1.18 16.44 10.77
C LEU A 118 -2.28 17.40 11.20
N SER A 119 -1.94 18.56 11.77
CA SER A 119 -2.93 19.58 12.16
C SER A 119 -3.69 20.20 11.00
N LEU A 120 -3.17 20.08 9.76
CA LEU A 120 -3.81 20.58 8.55
C LEU A 120 -4.77 19.55 7.92
N SER A 121 -4.70 18.30 8.35
CA SER A 121 -5.54 17.22 7.83
C SER A 121 -6.68 16.93 8.81
N SER A 122 -7.88 16.72 8.28
CA SER A 122 -9.02 16.22 9.04
C SER A 122 -9.45 14.87 8.48
N ARG A 123 -9.63 13.88 9.36
CA ARG A 123 -10.07 12.54 8.97
C ARG A 123 -11.57 12.38 9.21
N GLU A 124 -12.24 11.74 8.27
CA GLU A 124 -13.68 11.46 8.37
C GLU A 124 -14.02 10.44 9.47
N ASP A 125 -13.06 9.58 9.84
CA ASP A 125 -13.20 8.56 10.88
C ASP A 125 -13.00 9.09 12.30
N GLY A 126 -12.61 10.37 12.44
CA GLY A 126 -12.36 11.01 13.73
C GLY A 126 -11.12 10.49 14.45
N TRP A 127 -10.30 9.67 13.79
CA TRP A 127 -9.04 9.20 14.34
C TRP A 127 -7.95 10.27 14.24
N GLU A 128 -7.27 10.52 15.35
CA GLU A 128 -6.08 11.36 15.39
C GLU A 128 -4.84 10.46 15.39
N PRO A 129 -4.07 10.39 14.28
CA PRO A 129 -2.92 9.52 14.18
C PRO A 129 -1.84 9.88 15.22
N PRO A 130 -1.47 8.96 16.13
CA PRO A 130 -0.41 9.23 17.10
C PRO A 130 0.96 9.22 16.42
N ILE A 131 1.88 10.03 17.00
CA ILE A 131 3.30 10.01 16.67
C ILE A 131 4.02 9.24 17.79
N VAL A 132 4.67 8.13 17.43
CA VAL A 132 5.40 7.28 18.37
C VAL A 132 6.88 7.32 18.05
N LYS A 133 7.70 7.58 19.06
CA LYS A 133 9.18 7.56 18.96
C LYS A 133 9.70 6.18 19.31
N THR A 134 10.54 5.60 18.47
CA THR A 134 11.12 4.28 18.71
C THR A 134 12.63 4.23 18.49
N VAL A 135 13.29 3.36 19.22
CA VAL A 135 14.63 2.87 18.90
C VAL A 135 14.52 1.35 18.74
N ALA A 136 14.12 0.92 17.55
CA ALA A 136 13.75 -0.46 17.28
C ALA A 136 14.83 -1.49 17.65
N THR A 137 16.11 -1.13 17.50
CA THR A 137 17.25 -2.00 17.88
C THR A 137 17.37 -2.23 19.39
N ARG A 138 16.75 -1.38 20.20
CA ARG A 138 16.74 -1.49 21.68
C ARG A 138 15.38 -1.86 22.25
N GLY A 139 14.36 -1.96 21.40
CA GLY A 139 12.98 -2.21 21.83
C GLY A 139 12.30 -1.01 22.50
N GLU A 140 12.95 0.17 22.51
CA GLU A 140 12.39 1.39 23.10
C GLU A 140 11.22 1.91 22.25
N GLY A 141 10.11 2.30 22.88
CA GLY A 141 8.91 2.81 22.22
C GLY A 141 8.04 1.75 21.54
N ILE A 142 8.41 0.46 21.62
CA ILE A 142 7.63 -0.62 20.98
C ILE A 142 6.33 -0.91 21.73
N VAL A 143 6.32 -0.75 23.05
CA VAL A 143 5.10 -0.95 23.85
C VAL A 143 4.08 0.12 23.50
N GLU A 144 4.49 1.37 23.42
CA GLU A 144 3.67 2.53 23.05
C GLU A 144 3.14 2.38 21.61
N LEU A 145 3.96 1.85 20.70
CA LEU A 145 3.53 1.53 19.34
C LEU A 145 2.44 0.46 19.34
N LEU A 146 2.63 -0.62 20.10
CA LEU A 146 1.62 -1.68 20.21
C LEU A 146 0.32 -1.17 20.81
N GLU A 147 0.38 -0.31 21.83
CA GLU A 147 -0.81 0.34 22.39
C GLU A 147 -1.56 1.18 21.36
N GLY A 148 -0.83 1.93 20.51
CA GLY A 148 -1.40 2.69 19.41
C GLY A 148 -2.11 1.79 18.38
N ILE A 149 -1.47 0.67 18.02
CA ILE A 149 -2.04 -0.35 17.14
C ILE A 149 -3.32 -0.94 17.72
N GLU A 150 -3.33 -1.31 19.00
CA GLU A 150 -4.51 -1.89 19.64
C GLU A 150 -5.66 -0.89 19.79
N LYS A 151 -5.37 0.38 20.07
CA LYS A 151 -6.38 1.46 20.11
C LYS A 151 -7.05 1.63 18.73
N TYR A 152 -6.24 1.68 17.67
CA TYR A 152 -6.76 1.79 16.32
C TYR A 152 -7.53 0.54 15.89
N ARG A 153 -7.05 -0.65 16.26
CA ARG A 153 -7.73 -1.91 16.03
C ARG A 153 -9.09 -1.98 16.73
N ALA A 154 -9.18 -1.44 17.94
CA ALA A 154 -10.45 -1.34 18.66
C ALA A 154 -11.44 -0.42 17.94
N LEU A 155 -10.97 0.72 17.41
CA LEU A 155 -11.79 1.62 16.58
C LEU A 155 -12.31 0.90 15.33
N LEU A 156 -11.46 0.14 14.64
CA LEU A 156 -11.87 -0.66 13.49
C LEU A 156 -12.84 -1.78 13.84
N GLY A 157 -12.79 -2.30 15.05
CA GLY A 157 -13.69 -3.33 15.56
C GLY A 157 -15.12 -2.82 15.77
N GLU A 158 -15.32 -1.52 15.92
CA GLU A 158 -16.65 -0.92 16.01
C GLU A 158 -17.39 -1.05 14.66
N PRO A 159 -18.71 -1.35 14.67
CA PRO A 159 -19.47 -1.60 13.44
C PRO A 159 -19.39 -0.47 12.41
N GLN A 160 -19.30 0.78 12.86
CA GLN A 160 -19.19 1.95 12.00
C GLN A 160 -17.80 2.11 11.42
N GLY A 161 -16.73 1.96 12.23
CA GLY A 161 -15.34 2.01 11.79
C GLY A 161 -15.03 0.92 10.76
N ARG A 162 -15.52 -0.29 11.03
CA ARG A 162 -15.41 -1.43 10.11
C ARG A 162 -16.08 -1.15 8.77
N LYS A 163 -17.31 -0.65 8.78
CA LYS A 163 -18.04 -0.34 7.55
C LYS A 163 -17.37 0.79 6.74
N LEU A 164 -16.85 1.81 7.40
CA LEU A 164 -16.19 2.95 6.73
C LEU A 164 -14.92 2.54 5.99
N ARG A 165 -14.17 1.56 6.50
CA ARG A 165 -12.91 1.12 5.89
C ARG A 165 -13.02 -0.15 5.05
N GLU A 166 -13.68 -1.19 5.54
CA GLU A 166 -13.72 -2.47 4.84
C GLU A 166 -14.57 -2.38 3.56
N VAL A 167 -15.69 -1.67 3.56
CA VAL A 167 -16.55 -1.58 2.36
C VAL A 167 -15.86 -0.89 1.19
N PRO A 168 -15.22 0.28 1.35
CA PRO A 168 -14.44 0.90 0.27
C PRO A 168 -13.29 0.00 -0.19
N TRP A 169 -12.59 -0.65 0.74
CA TRP A 169 -11.50 -1.57 0.45
C TRP A 169 -11.96 -2.77 -0.39
N PHE A 170 -13.00 -3.49 0.04
CA PHE A 170 -13.56 -4.61 -0.73
C PHE A 170 -14.12 -4.17 -2.08
N ARG A 171 -14.78 -3.02 -2.12
CA ARG A 171 -15.30 -2.44 -3.36
C ARG A 171 -14.20 -2.16 -4.37
N GLN A 172 -13.12 -1.51 -3.94
CA GLN A 172 -11.99 -1.21 -4.82
C GLN A 172 -11.36 -2.49 -5.35
N ARG A 173 -11.11 -3.46 -4.48
CA ARG A 173 -10.56 -4.75 -4.84
C ARG A 173 -11.46 -5.53 -5.84
N LEU A 174 -12.76 -5.48 -5.63
CA LEU A 174 -13.71 -6.06 -6.58
C LEU A 174 -13.63 -5.39 -7.95
N VAL A 175 -13.56 -4.05 -7.98
CA VAL A 175 -13.44 -3.29 -9.23
C VAL A 175 -12.13 -3.60 -9.96
N GLU A 176 -11.01 -3.70 -9.25
CA GLU A 176 -9.72 -4.07 -9.83
C GLU A 176 -9.75 -5.50 -10.42
N LYS A 177 -10.27 -6.47 -9.68
CA LYS A 177 -10.41 -7.85 -10.17
C LYS A 177 -11.35 -7.94 -11.37
N LEU A 178 -12.46 -7.20 -11.37
CA LEU A 178 -13.35 -7.12 -12.53
C LEU A 178 -12.66 -6.49 -13.74
N ARG A 179 -11.92 -5.41 -13.55
CA ARG A 179 -11.15 -4.78 -14.63
C ARG A 179 -10.13 -5.72 -15.22
N ASP A 180 -9.33 -6.39 -14.39
CA ASP A 180 -8.31 -7.33 -14.83
C ASP A 180 -8.93 -8.53 -15.59
N HIS A 181 -10.06 -9.03 -15.10
CA HIS A 181 -10.77 -10.15 -15.73
C HIS A 181 -11.34 -9.73 -17.09
N LEU A 182 -12.07 -8.62 -17.15
CA LEU A 182 -12.67 -8.12 -18.38
C LEU A 182 -11.59 -7.74 -19.41
N THR A 183 -10.50 -7.11 -18.98
CA THR A 183 -9.38 -6.76 -19.87
C THR A 183 -8.76 -8.02 -20.46
N ARG A 184 -8.54 -9.05 -19.66
CA ARG A 184 -8.00 -10.33 -20.15
C ARG A 184 -8.94 -11.00 -21.13
N GLU A 185 -10.20 -11.13 -20.77
CA GLU A 185 -11.23 -11.73 -21.62
C GLU A 185 -11.36 -10.99 -22.96
N LEU A 186 -11.27 -9.66 -22.91
CA LEU A 186 -11.32 -8.82 -24.10
C LEU A 186 -10.10 -9.00 -25.00
N LEU A 187 -8.89 -9.00 -24.40
CA LEU A 187 -7.65 -9.18 -25.15
C LEU A 187 -7.53 -10.59 -25.76
N GLU A 188 -8.05 -11.62 -25.10
CA GLU A 188 -8.09 -13.00 -25.66
C GLU A 188 -8.97 -13.12 -26.91
N ARG A 189 -9.94 -12.21 -27.10
CA ARG A 189 -10.82 -12.17 -28.27
C ARG A 189 -10.27 -11.34 -29.43
N ILE A 190 -9.25 -10.52 -29.18
CA ILE A 190 -8.66 -9.66 -30.21
C ILE A 190 -7.37 -10.33 -30.71
N PRO A 191 -7.26 -10.67 -31.99
CA PRO A 191 -6.02 -11.19 -32.57
C PRO A 191 -4.86 -10.20 -32.41
N GLU A 192 -3.66 -10.69 -32.11
CA GLU A 192 -2.45 -9.83 -32.00
C GLU A 192 -2.22 -9.01 -33.27
N GLU A 193 -2.43 -9.62 -34.45
CA GLU A 193 -2.32 -8.95 -35.75
C GLU A 193 -3.28 -7.74 -35.88
N GLU A 194 -4.43 -7.79 -35.23
CA GLU A 194 -5.38 -6.68 -35.23
C GLU A 194 -4.90 -5.56 -34.33
N LEU A 195 -4.33 -5.89 -33.18
CA LEU A 195 -3.72 -4.90 -32.28
C LEU A 195 -2.52 -4.20 -32.96
N ASP A 196 -1.67 -4.97 -33.63
CA ASP A 196 -0.52 -4.42 -34.38
C ASP A 196 -0.98 -3.46 -35.47
N ARG A 197 -1.99 -3.85 -36.25
CA ARG A 197 -2.57 -3.00 -37.30
C ARG A 197 -3.11 -1.68 -36.75
N TYR A 198 -3.75 -1.69 -35.57
CA TYR A 198 -4.21 -0.45 -34.93
C TYR A 198 -3.05 0.35 -34.34
N ALA A 199 -2.02 -0.29 -33.81
CA ALA A 199 -0.81 0.38 -33.35
C ALA A 199 -0.09 1.11 -34.52
N GLU A 200 -0.01 0.52 -35.70
CA GLU A 200 0.51 1.17 -36.91
C GLU A 200 -0.31 2.43 -37.29
N LYS A 201 -1.66 2.34 -37.23
CA LYS A 201 -2.52 3.48 -37.49
C LYS A 201 -2.38 4.61 -36.47
N MET A 202 -2.08 4.28 -35.21
CA MET A 202 -1.73 5.27 -34.19
C MET A 202 -0.38 5.93 -34.52
N MET A 203 0.62 5.14 -34.91
CA MET A 203 1.94 5.63 -35.27
C MET A 203 1.88 6.59 -36.48
N THR A 204 1.06 6.29 -37.49
CA THR A 204 0.83 7.15 -38.67
C THR A 204 -0.14 8.30 -38.40
N ARG A 205 -0.72 8.41 -37.21
CA ARG A 205 -1.72 9.41 -36.79
C ARG A 205 -3.01 9.37 -37.63
N GLU A 206 -3.34 8.22 -38.21
CA GLU A 206 -4.60 8.02 -38.92
C GLU A 206 -5.78 7.88 -37.97
N LEU A 207 -5.57 7.23 -36.81
CA LEU A 207 -6.57 7.05 -35.78
C LEU A 207 -6.01 7.38 -34.39
N ASP A 208 -6.84 7.93 -33.57
CA ASP A 208 -6.56 8.16 -32.15
C ASP A 208 -6.95 6.95 -31.29
N PRO A 209 -6.40 6.81 -30.07
CA PRO A 209 -6.65 5.66 -29.21
C PRO A 209 -8.13 5.45 -28.85
N TYR A 210 -8.89 6.53 -28.70
CA TYR A 210 -10.31 6.46 -28.30
C TYR A 210 -11.16 5.91 -29.44
N THR A 211 -10.91 6.37 -30.67
CA THR A 211 -11.56 5.85 -31.86
C THR A 211 -11.27 4.36 -32.05
N ILE A 212 -10.03 3.93 -31.81
CA ILE A 212 -9.65 2.52 -31.90
C ILE A 212 -10.37 1.70 -30.84
N MET A 213 -10.44 2.16 -29.60
CA MET A 213 -11.20 1.49 -28.54
C MET A 213 -12.68 1.30 -28.93
N ASP A 214 -13.33 2.33 -29.47
CA ASP A 214 -14.71 2.25 -29.92
C ASP A 214 -14.90 1.25 -31.05
N LEU A 215 -13.95 1.15 -31.98
CA LEU A 215 -13.97 0.17 -33.06
C LEU A 215 -13.80 -1.25 -32.56
N LEU A 216 -12.84 -1.49 -31.65
CA LEU A 216 -12.60 -2.79 -31.05
C LEU A 216 -13.84 -3.25 -30.25
N LEU A 217 -14.42 -2.41 -29.44
CA LEU A 217 -15.61 -2.77 -28.64
C LEU A 217 -16.82 -3.08 -29.52
N LYS A 218 -17.08 -2.30 -30.60
CA LYS A 218 -18.16 -2.58 -31.54
C LYS A 218 -18.01 -3.88 -32.32
N ASN A 219 -16.76 -4.32 -32.55
CA ASN A 219 -16.47 -5.58 -33.23
C ASN A 219 -16.69 -6.80 -32.33
N LEU A 220 -16.58 -6.62 -31.01
CA LEU A 220 -16.79 -7.68 -30.00
C LEU A 220 -18.27 -7.94 -29.69
N ASP A 221 -19.13 -6.98 -29.95
CA ASP A 221 -20.60 -7.09 -29.77
C ASP A 221 -21.28 -7.83 -30.95
N ARG A 222 -20.50 -8.27 -31.93
CA ARG A 222 -20.98 -9.03 -33.09
C ARG A 222 -20.53 -10.47 -33.01
#